data_1e4823f5cc282e5895ba54be95aa77aa
#
_entry.id   1e4823f5cc282e5895ba54be95aa77aa
#
_cell.length_a   1.000
_cell.length_b   1.000
_cell.length_c   1.000
_cell.angle_alpha   90.00
_cell.angle_beta   90.00
_cell.angle_gamma   90.00
#
_symmetry.space_group_name_H-M   'P 1'
#
loop_
_entity.id
_entity.type
_entity.pdbx_description
1 polymer ?
#
loop_
_entity_poly.entity_id
_entity_poly.type
_entity_poly.pdbx_seq_one_letter_code
_entity_poly.pdbx_strand_id
1 'polypeptide(L)'
;MHLRNAQNNKMTCFCDFELKTMTADIIIIGAGAAGLMAAAGAASTTECKVVVLEKMARPGRKIMITGKGRCNFTNMKAWNEFSAHIHPKPNFLKPSFFNLNPERMLEFLERNGMESVVERGDRAFPASHLASDVVDALVRAAEDAGAEILCGKEVQKITSSGEEDTSFSLTCSDGSTYECRKLIICTGGLSYPKTGSTGDGYQWATQMGHTVKTLFPSLTAIVPKGYKAGSARGHIDRNTPLSEVGEMLCGNQLKNVGLSLIIDGNTADDEFGDMDFTDGGIEGP
;
A
#
# COMPACT_ATOMS: atom_id res chain seq x y z
N MET A 1 53.21 51.81 23.66
CA MET A 1 51.95 51.65 22.88
C MET A 1 52.03 50.27 22.22
N HIS A 2 51.49 49.23 22.90
CA HIS A 2 51.56 47.82 22.45
C HIS A 2 50.18 47.33 22.20
N LEU A 3 49.84 47.09 20.93
CA LEU A 3 48.66 46.40 20.51
C LEU A 3 48.91 44.88 20.54
N ARG A 4 48.19 44.16 21.39
CA ARG A 4 48.19 42.71 21.45
C ARG A 4 47.13 42.20 20.46
N ASN A 5 47.54 41.40 19.52
CA ASN A 5 46.68 40.60 18.63
C ASN A 5 45.92 39.53 19.43
N ALA A 6 44.60 39.58 19.42
CA ALA A 6 43.75 38.47 19.86
C ALA A 6 43.55 37.51 18.67
N GLN A 7 44.19 36.37 18.73
CA GLN A 7 43.88 35.25 17.82
C GLN A 7 42.56 34.63 18.22
N ASN A 8 41.56 34.73 17.33
CA ASN A 8 40.30 34.01 17.43
C ASN A 8 40.55 32.53 17.12
N ASN A 9 40.66 31.71 18.14
CA ASN A 9 40.51 30.24 18.02
C ASN A 9 39.02 29.91 17.78
N LYS A 10 38.62 29.73 16.53
CA LYS A 10 37.39 29.03 16.24
C LYS A 10 37.58 27.54 16.55
N MET A 11 37.13 27.15 17.70
CA MET A 11 36.97 25.74 18.08
C MET A 11 35.78 25.18 17.31
N THR A 12 36.05 24.59 16.14
CA THR A 12 35.10 23.73 15.43
C THR A 12 34.94 22.45 16.22
N CYS A 13 33.88 22.39 17.00
CA CYS A 13 33.44 21.15 17.62
C CYS A 13 32.85 20.27 16.51
N PHE A 14 33.67 19.43 15.91
CA PHE A 14 33.14 18.27 15.13
C PHE A 14 32.64 17.29 16.18
N CYS A 15 31.35 17.29 16.42
CA CYS A 15 30.70 16.13 17.00
C CYS A 15 30.70 15.06 15.87
N ASP A 16 31.67 14.15 15.92
CA ASP A 16 31.61 12.89 15.21
C ASP A 16 30.40 12.12 15.77
N PHE A 17 29.25 12.35 15.17
CA PHE A 17 28.09 11.51 15.35
C PHE A 17 28.39 10.21 14.59
N GLU A 18 29.04 9.25 15.25
CA GLU A 18 29.13 7.90 14.73
C GLU A 18 27.70 7.39 14.51
N LEU A 19 27.23 7.40 13.27
CA LEU A 19 25.98 6.79 12.85
C LEU A 19 26.12 5.29 13.08
N LYS A 20 25.65 4.84 14.25
CA LYS A 20 25.71 3.45 14.65
C LYS A 20 24.85 2.62 13.69
N THR A 21 25.48 1.76 12.91
CA THR A 21 24.76 0.80 12.07
C THR A 21 23.92 -0.13 12.93
N MET A 22 22.62 -0.22 12.64
CA MET A 22 21.73 -1.16 13.29
C MET A 22 21.72 -2.48 12.53
N THR A 23 21.95 -3.59 13.24
CA THR A 23 21.90 -4.94 12.67
C THR A 23 20.60 -5.64 13.03
N ALA A 24 20.03 -6.37 12.07
CA ALA A 24 18.87 -7.24 12.23
C ALA A 24 19.08 -8.55 11.45
N ASP A 25 18.34 -9.59 11.78
CA ASP A 25 18.35 -10.83 10.98
C ASP A 25 17.54 -10.63 9.71
N ILE A 26 16.37 -9.97 9.85
CA ILE A 26 15.44 -9.71 8.77
C ILE A 26 15.09 -8.22 8.77
N ILE A 27 15.24 -7.56 7.64
CA ILE A 27 14.70 -6.21 7.43
C ILE A 27 13.57 -6.28 6.42
N ILE A 28 12.48 -5.58 6.72
CA ILE A 28 11.31 -5.43 5.86
C ILE A 28 11.19 -3.96 5.49
N ILE A 29 11.12 -3.64 4.20
CA ILE A 29 10.96 -2.26 3.72
C ILE A 29 9.49 -2.01 3.38
N GLY A 30 8.87 -1.10 4.11
CA GLY A 30 7.48 -0.69 4.00
C GLY A 30 6.56 -1.32 5.04
N ALA A 31 5.90 -0.49 5.86
CA ALA A 31 4.90 -0.89 6.85
C ALA A 31 3.46 -0.72 6.31
N GLY A 32 3.24 -1.14 5.05
CA GLY A 32 1.89 -1.34 4.49
C GLY A 32 1.32 -2.70 4.88
N ALA A 33 0.16 -3.07 4.32
CA ALA A 33 -0.49 -4.36 4.60
C ALA A 33 0.45 -5.55 4.44
N ALA A 34 1.20 -5.62 3.33
CA ALA A 34 2.13 -6.71 3.06
C ALA A 34 3.30 -6.76 4.05
N GLY A 35 3.89 -5.59 4.39
CA GLY A 35 5.04 -5.53 5.28
C GLY A 35 4.67 -5.85 6.74
N LEU A 36 3.53 -5.36 7.23
CA LEU A 36 3.05 -5.67 8.57
C LEU A 36 2.71 -7.17 8.72
N MET A 37 2.05 -7.77 7.71
CA MET A 37 1.80 -9.21 7.70
C MET A 37 3.10 -10.02 7.63
N ALA A 38 4.07 -9.59 6.81
CA ALA A 38 5.38 -10.24 6.72
C ALA A 38 6.13 -10.15 8.06
N ALA A 39 6.04 -8.99 8.75
CA ALA A 39 6.66 -8.79 10.05
C ALA A 39 6.05 -9.70 11.13
N ALA A 40 4.71 -9.74 11.21
CA ALA A 40 4.00 -10.62 12.13
C ALA A 40 4.36 -12.11 11.89
N GLY A 41 4.37 -12.54 10.60
CA GLY A 41 4.73 -13.91 10.24
C GLY A 41 6.20 -14.25 10.52
N ALA A 42 7.13 -13.37 10.16
CA ALA A 42 8.55 -13.61 10.37
C ALA A 42 8.91 -13.65 11.87
N ALA A 43 8.43 -12.68 12.65
CA ALA A 43 8.75 -12.60 14.06
C ALA A 43 8.10 -13.71 14.90
N SER A 44 6.90 -14.20 14.51
CA SER A 44 6.21 -15.28 15.24
C SER A 44 6.82 -16.68 15.00
N THR A 45 7.61 -16.87 13.95
CA THR A 45 8.14 -18.19 13.56
C THR A 45 9.61 -18.40 13.86
N THR A 46 10.32 -17.34 14.24
CA THR A 46 11.77 -17.38 14.46
C THR A 46 12.16 -16.53 15.67
N GLU A 47 13.25 -16.87 16.35
CA GLU A 47 13.87 -16.00 17.37
C GLU A 47 14.71 -14.86 16.73
N CYS A 48 14.50 -14.59 15.46
CA CYS A 48 15.24 -13.59 14.71
C CYS A 48 14.78 -12.17 15.04
N LYS A 49 15.73 -11.26 15.10
CA LYS A 49 15.45 -9.83 15.18
C LYS A 49 14.86 -9.34 13.86
N VAL A 50 13.60 -8.92 13.87
CA VAL A 50 12.87 -8.39 12.70
C VAL A 50 12.69 -6.90 12.85
N VAL A 51 13.11 -6.12 11.83
CA VAL A 51 12.96 -4.66 11.79
C VAL A 51 12.21 -4.26 10.52
N VAL A 52 11.20 -3.41 10.69
CA VAL A 52 10.44 -2.83 9.58
C VAL A 52 10.84 -1.37 9.41
N LEU A 53 11.27 -0.98 8.22
CA LEU A 53 11.60 0.39 7.87
C LEU A 53 10.48 1.00 7.04
N GLU A 54 9.83 2.05 7.57
CA GLU A 54 8.73 2.75 6.90
C GLU A 54 9.12 4.21 6.64
N LYS A 55 9.03 4.65 5.38
CA LYS A 55 9.38 6.02 5.03
C LYS A 55 8.39 7.08 5.51
N MET A 56 7.13 6.70 5.65
CA MET A 56 6.11 7.61 6.15
C MET A 56 6.16 7.74 7.67
N ALA A 57 5.57 8.82 8.21
CA ALA A 57 5.51 9.07 9.65
C ALA A 57 4.61 8.07 10.41
N ARG A 58 3.80 7.28 9.72
CA ARG A 58 2.89 6.27 10.29
C ARG A 58 2.73 5.09 9.33
N PRO A 59 2.59 3.86 9.85
CA PRO A 59 2.32 2.68 9.03
C PRO A 59 0.92 2.72 8.40
N GLY A 60 0.67 1.83 7.45
CA GLY A 60 -0.66 1.57 6.91
C GLY A 60 -1.30 2.69 6.08
N ARG A 61 -0.55 3.69 5.62
CA ARG A 61 -1.09 4.89 4.95
C ARG A 61 -2.08 4.60 3.83
N LYS A 62 -1.80 3.59 2.99
CA LYS A 62 -2.72 3.22 1.91
C LYS A 62 -3.97 2.50 2.43
N ILE A 63 -3.85 1.70 3.49
CA ILE A 63 -5.00 1.05 4.13
C ILE A 63 -6.03 2.10 4.54
N MET A 64 -5.58 3.20 5.14
CA MET A 64 -6.42 4.30 5.65
C MET A 64 -7.33 4.94 4.60
N ILE A 65 -6.99 4.87 3.31
CA ILE A 65 -7.80 5.47 2.24
C ILE A 65 -8.62 4.43 1.46
N THR A 66 -8.45 3.14 1.73
CA THR A 66 -9.21 2.08 1.05
C THR A 66 -10.66 2.06 1.51
N GLY A 67 -11.56 1.64 0.61
CA GLY A 67 -13.00 1.55 0.93
C GLY A 67 -13.58 2.87 1.47
N LYS A 68 -13.08 4.02 0.99
CA LYS A 68 -13.47 5.36 1.46
C LYS A 68 -13.25 5.55 2.97
N GLY A 69 -12.14 5.02 3.48
CA GLY A 69 -11.78 5.09 4.91
C GLY A 69 -12.36 3.98 5.77
N ARG A 70 -13.14 3.04 5.19
CA ARG A 70 -13.73 1.88 5.88
C ARG A 70 -12.86 0.63 5.82
N CYS A 71 -11.98 0.53 4.85
CA CYS A 71 -11.13 -0.61 4.54
C CYS A 71 -11.90 -1.92 4.25
N ASN A 72 -12.30 -2.13 2.99
CA ASN A 72 -12.67 -3.47 2.52
C ASN A 72 -11.38 -4.32 2.46
N PHE A 73 -11.10 -5.10 3.51
CA PHE A 73 -9.80 -5.77 3.63
C PHE A 73 -9.76 -7.16 2.98
N THR A 74 -10.91 -7.80 2.77
CA THR A 74 -11.01 -9.07 2.01
C THR A 74 -12.41 -9.28 1.45
N ASN A 75 -12.56 -10.33 0.61
CA ASN A 75 -13.83 -10.79 0.09
C ASN A 75 -13.96 -12.29 0.42
N MET A 76 -15.14 -12.71 0.91
CA MET A 76 -15.39 -14.07 1.41
C MET A 76 -15.61 -15.11 0.29
N LYS A 77 -15.40 -14.74 -0.97
CA LYS A 77 -15.55 -15.66 -2.10
C LYS A 77 -14.57 -16.82 -2.03
N ALA A 78 -15.07 -18.02 -2.36
CA ALA A 78 -14.24 -19.20 -2.49
C ALA A 78 -13.27 -19.08 -3.69
N TRP A 79 -12.23 -19.90 -3.71
CA TRP A 79 -11.17 -19.83 -4.72
C TRP A 79 -11.68 -19.79 -6.17
N ASN A 80 -12.66 -20.59 -6.52
CA ASN A 80 -13.19 -20.68 -7.90
C ASN A 80 -13.78 -19.35 -8.38
N GLU A 81 -14.52 -18.65 -7.52
CA GLU A 81 -15.11 -17.35 -7.83
C GLU A 81 -14.03 -16.27 -7.76
N PHE A 82 -13.22 -16.26 -6.67
CA PHE A 82 -12.14 -15.31 -6.48
C PHE A 82 -11.12 -15.33 -7.64
N SER A 83 -10.73 -16.53 -8.10
CA SER A 83 -9.71 -16.67 -9.14
C SER A 83 -10.17 -16.21 -10.51
N ALA A 84 -11.48 -16.16 -10.77
CA ALA A 84 -12.04 -15.64 -12.02
C ALA A 84 -11.77 -14.15 -12.23
N HIS A 85 -11.56 -13.41 -11.14
CA HIS A 85 -11.26 -11.97 -11.16
C HIS A 85 -9.76 -11.66 -11.12
N ILE A 86 -8.88 -12.68 -11.22
CA ILE A 86 -7.43 -12.48 -11.20
C ILE A 86 -6.84 -12.72 -12.58
N HIS A 87 -6.22 -11.70 -13.14
CA HIS A 87 -5.59 -11.75 -14.45
C HIS A 87 -4.10 -11.38 -14.37
N PRO A 88 -3.23 -11.94 -15.24
CA PRO A 88 -3.49 -12.98 -16.25
C PRO A 88 -3.30 -14.42 -15.74
N LYS A 89 -2.80 -14.64 -14.50
CA LYS A 89 -2.39 -15.95 -13.99
C LYS A 89 -2.86 -16.19 -12.55
N PRO A 90 -4.16 -16.50 -12.34
CA PRO A 90 -4.71 -16.69 -11.00
C PRO A 90 -3.98 -17.79 -10.19
N ASN A 91 -3.57 -18.88 -10.82
CA ASN A 91 -2.90 -20.00 -10.15
C ASN A 91 -1.57 -19.62 -9.47
N PHE A 92 -0.97 -18.49 -9.82
CA PHE A 92 0.21 -17.97 -9.12
C PHE A 92 -0.10 -17.61 -7.66
N LEU A 93 -1.31 -17.12 -7.39
CA LEU A 93 -1.76 -16.74 -6.04
C LEU A 93 -2.40 -17.89 -5.26
N LYS A 94 -2.67 -19.03 -5.91
CA LYS A 94 -3.38 -20.15 -5.29
C LYS A 94 -2.74 -20.64 -3.99
N PRO A 95 -1.42 -20.85 -3.88
CA PRO A 95 -0.79 -21.27 -2.63
C PRO A 95 -0.99 -20.23 -1.52
N SER A 96 -0.82 -18.95 -1.83
CA SER A 96 -0.99 -17.85 -0.87
C SER A 96 -2.44 -17.74 -0.39
N PHE A 97 -3.41 -17.91 -1.29
CA PHE A 97 -4.83 -17.90 -0.94
C PHE A 97 -5.18 -19.03 0.03
N PHE A 98 -4.71 -20.25 -0.19
CA PHE A 98 -5.00 -21.37 0.72
C PHE A 98 -4.20 -21.31 2.02
N ASN A 99 -3.07 -20.62 2.02
CA ASN A 99 -2.30 -20.37 3.24
C ASN A 99 -2.98 -19.34 4.16
N LEU A 100 -3.52 -18.27 3.57
CA LEU A 100 -4.26 -17.23 4.28
C LEU A 100 -5.54 -16.89 3.49
N ASN A 101 -6.55 -17.75 3.62
CA ASN A 101 -7.86 -17.56 3.01
C ASN A 101 -8.66 -16.46 3.75
N PRO A 102 -9.81 -16.02 3.21
CA PRO A 102 -10.61 -14.97 3.85
C PRO A 102 -10.99 -15.27 5.30
N GLU A 103 -11.40 -16.48 5.62
CA GLU A 103 -11.77 -16.89 6.97
C GLU A 103 -10.60 -16.76 7.95
N ARG A 104 -9.41 -17.24 7.55
CA ARG A 104 -8.18 -17.09 8.35
C ARG A 104 -7.75 -15.64 8.51
N MET A 105 -8.02 -14.79 7.51
CA MET A 105 -7.77 -13.36 7.63
C MET A 105 -8.69 -12.73 8.67
N LEU A 106 -9.98 -13.06 8.68
CA LEU A 106 -10.89 -12.59 9.71
C LEU A 106 -10.41 -13.03 11.11
N GLU A 107 -10.15 -14.32 11.29
CA GLU A 107 -9.66 -14.87 12.56
C GLU A 107 -8.33 -14.22 13.00
N PHE A 108 -7.44 -13.91 12.06
CA PHE A 108 -6.19 -13.25 12.37
C PHE A 108 -6.44 -11.83 12.91
N LEU A 109 -7.30 -11.05 12.26
CA LEU A 109 -7.60 -9.69 12.69
C LEU A 109 -8.39 -9.66 14.00
N GLU A 110 -9.33 -10.60 14.20
CA GLU A 110 -10.09 -10.73 15.45
C GLU A 110 -9.19 -11.06 16.64
N ARG A 111 -8.26 -12.00 16.48
CA ARG A 111 -7.24 -12.31 17.50
C ARG A 111 -6.37 -11.12 17.86
N ASN A 112 -6.22 -10.17 16.94
CA ASN A 112 -5.50 -8.93 17.17
C ASN A 112 -6.42 -7.75 17.51
N GLY A 113 -7.65 -8.05 18.00
CA GLY A 113 -8.55 -7.07 18.60
C GLY A 113 -9.36 -6.25 17.61
N MET A 114 -9.59 -6.75 16.38
CA MET A 114 -10.45 -6.11 15.39
C MET A 114 -11.59 -7.04 14.99
N GLU A 115 -12.78 -6.75 15.45
CA GLU A 115 -14.00 -7.44 15.01
C GLU A 115 -14.33 -7.09 13.56
N SER A 116 -14.89 -8.07 12.84
CA SER A 116 -15.18 -7.97 11.40
C SER A 116 -16.69 -8.09 11.14
N VAL A 117 -17.14 -7.48 10.07
CA VAL A 117 -18.49 -7.62 9.50
C VAL A 117 -18.42 -7.92 8.02
N VAL A 118 -19.23 -8.88 7.56
CA VAL A 118 -19.38 -9.19 6.14
C VAL A 118 -20.62 -8.49 5.62
N GLU A 119 -20.44 -7.65 4.63
CA GLU A 119 -21.52 -6.91 3.98
C GLU A 119 -21.90 -7.54 2.61
N ARG A 120 -22.87 -6.94 1.95
CA ARG A 120 -23.33 -7.34 0.63
C ARG A 120 -22.16 -7.47 -0.36
N GLY A 121 -22.19 -8.49 -1.21
CA GLY A 121 -21.12 -8.83 -2.16
C GLY A 121 -19.93 -9.49 -1.50
N ASP A 122 -20.15 -10.13 -0.34
CA ASP A 122 -19.15 -10.90 0.42
C ASP A 122 -17.93 -10.07 0.85
N ARG A 123 -18.10 -8.76 0.97
CA ARG A 123 -17.05 -7.82 1.34
C ARG A 123 -16.88 -7.74 2.85
N ALA A 124 -15.68 -7.95 3.35
CA ALA A 124 -15.37 -7.86 4.76
C ALA A 124 -14.78 -6.49 5.13
N PHE A 125 -15.31 -5.93 6.21
CA PHE A 125 -14.91 -4.65 6.79
C PHE A 125 -14.66 -4.80 8.29
N PRO A 126 -13.89 -3.90 8.94
CA PRO A 126 -13.93 -3.79 10.39
C PRO A 126 -15.35 -3.43 10.85
N ALA A 127 -15.81 -4.01 11.95
CA ALA A 127 -17.17 -3.77 12.50
C ALA A 127 -17.40 -2.28 12.84
N SER A 128 -16.35 -1.56 13.20
CA SER A 128 -16.37 -0.10 13.43
C SER A 128 -16.48 0.73 12.15
N HIS A 129 -16.27 0.14 10.98
CA HIS A 129 -16.11 0.83 9.69
C HIS A 129 -14.96 1.86 9.66
N LEU A 130 -13.93 1.68 10.49
CA LEU A 130 -12.75 2.52 10.53
C LEU A 130 -11.52 1.77 10.02
N ALA A 131 -10.90 2.27 8.96
CA ALA A 131 -9.67 1.69 8.41
C ALA A 131 -8.50 1.71 9.40
N SER A 132 -8.52 2.61 10.40
CA SER A 132 -7.55 2.65 11.49
C SER A 132 -7.47 1.33 12.26
N ASP A 133 -8.60 0.69 12.51
CA ASP A 133 -8.64 -0.52 13.32
C ASP A 133 -7.94 -1.70 12.63
N VAL A 134 -8.01 -1.73 11.28
CA VAL A 134 -7.22 -2.69 10.49
C VAL A 134 -5.72 -2.41 10.63
N VAL A 135 -5.31 -1.13 10.57
CA VAL A 135 -3.90 -0.75 10.74
C VAL A 135 -3.43 -1.11 12.14
N ASP A 136 -4.20 -0.76 13.17
CA ASP A 136 -3.85 -1.00 14.57
C ASP A 136 -3.75 -2.50 14.88
N ALA A 137 -4.65 -3.32 14.32
CA ALA A 137 -4.58 -4.78 14.45
C ALA A 137 -3.32 -5.37 13.78
N LEU A 138 -2.97 -4.90 12.59
CA LEU A 138 -1.77 -5.36 11.88
C LEU A 138 -0.48 -4.91 12.59
N VAL A 139 -0.43 -3.69 13.10
CA VAL A 139 0.70 -3.17 13.88
C VAL A 139 0.85 -3.97 15.16
N ARG A 140 -0.23 -4.17 15.92
CA ARG A 140 -0.24 -4.99 17.14
C ARG A 140 0.27 -6.40 16.86
N ALA A 141 -0.24 -7.04 15.80
CA ALA A 141 0.22 -8.38 15.43
C ALA A 141 1.73 -8.47 15.19
N ALA A 142 2.32 -7.44 14.54
CA ALA A 142 3.75 -7.39 14.28
C ALA A 142 4.56 -7.11 15.56
N GLU A 143 4.13 -6.16 16.38
CA GLU A 143 4.81 -5.77 17.62
C GLU A 143 4.72 -6.86 18.70
N ASP A 144 3.54 -7.47 18.90
CA ASP A 144 3.34 -8.56 19.84
C ASP A 144 4.15 -9.82 19.45
N ALA A 145 4.42 -10.01 18.14
CA ALA A 145 5.32 -11.06 17.66
C ALA A 145 6.81 -10.70 17.87
N GLY A 146 7.15 -9.46 18.25
CA GLY A 146 8.52 -9.01 18.51
C GLY A 146 9.19 -8.25 17.36
N ALA A 147 8.46 -7.84 16.34
CA ALA A 147 9.01 -6.98 15.30
C ALA A 147 9.11 -5.51 15.76
N GLU A 148 10.19 -4.84 15.39
CA GLU A 148 10.40 -3.41 15.62
C GLU A 148 10.00 -2.60 14.39
N ILE A 149 9.09 -1.63 14.52
CA ILE A 149 8.61 -0.79 13.42
C ILE A 149 9.21 0.61 13.54
N LEU A 150 10.04 1.01 12.58
CA LEU A 150 10.71 2.30 12.53
C LEU A 150 10.12 3.16 11.42
N CYS A 151 9.34 4.16 11.80
CA CYS A 151 8.76 5.14 10.88
C CYS A 151 9.73 6.32 10.60
N GLY A 152 9.54 7.02 9.47
CA GLY A 152 10.41 8.10 9.03
C GLY A 152 11.76 7.60 8.50
N LYS A 153 11.87 6.31 8.18
CA LYS A 153 13.08 5.67 7.64
C LYS A 153 12.92 5.39 6.14
N GLU A 154 13.26 6.36 5.34
CA GLU A 154 13.22 6.25 3.88
C GLU A 154 14.51 5.63 3.37
N VAL A 155 14.45 4.36 2.95
CA VAL A 155 15.59 3.68 2.34
C VAL A 155 15.84 4.27 0.94
N GLN A 156 17.07 4.72 0.70
CA GLN A 156 17.50 5.27 -0.58
C GLN A 156 18.42 4.34 -1.35
N LYS A 157 19.22 3.57 -0.65
CA LYS A 157 20.19 2.68 -1.28
C LYS A 157 20.21 1.32 -0.59
N ILE A 158 20.31 0.28 -1.39
CA ILE A 158 20.50 -1.10 -0.96
C ILE A 158 21.73 -1.63 -1.69
N THR A 159 22.63 -2.26 -0.94
CA THR A 159 23.78 -3.00 -1.50
C THR A 159 23.77 -4.42 -0.93
N SER A 160 24.28 -5.38 -1.72
CA SER A 160 24.42 -6.77 -1.33
C SER A 160 25.87 -7.18 -1.45
N SER A 161 26.37 -8.01 -0.54
CA SER A 161 27.74 -8.53 -0.58
C SER A 161 27.99 -9.48 -1.77
N GLY A 162 26.93 -10.12 -2.29
CA GLY A 162 27.04 -11.01 -3.45
C GLY A 162 27.77 -12.35 -3.18
N GLU A 163 28.11 -12.64 -1.94
CA GLU A 163 28.79 -13.86 -1.51
C GLU A 163 27.82 -14.93 -0.99
N GLU A 164 28.31 -16.16 -0.70
CA GLU A 164 27.47 -17.26 -0.19
C GLU A 164 26.70 -16.90 1.09
N ASP A 165 27.28 -16.06 1.96
CA ASP A 165 26.62 -15.44 3.12
C ASP A 165 26.14 -14.03 2.76
N THR A 166 25.19 -13.93 1.82
CA THR A 166 24.67 -12.67 1.34
C THR A 166 24.10 -11.84 2.49
N SER A 167 24.71 -10.68 2.74
CA SER A 167 24.19 -9.64 3.63
C SER A 167 23.75 -8.44 2.80
N PHE A 168 22.78 -7.72 3.33
CA PHE A 168 22.28 -6.48 2.74
C PHE A 168 22.63 -5.32 3.63
N SER A 169 23.15 -4.23 3.05
CA SER A 169 23.34 -2.96 3.73
C SER A 169 22.40 -1.92 3.10
N LEU A 170 21.66 -1.23 3.97
CA LEU A 170 20.66 -0.25 3.60
C LEU A 170 21.07 1.12 4.15
N THR A 171 20.93 2.17 3.33
CA THR A 171 21.16 3.55 3.73
C THR A 171 19.85 4.32 3.59
N CYS A 172 19.44 5.01 4.65
CA CYS A 172 18.26 5.87 4.67
C CYS A 172 18.60 7.34 4.35
N SER A 173 17.57 8.13 4.02
CA SER A 173 17.68 9.55 3.69
C SER A 173 18.22 10.42 4.85
N ASP A 174 18.03 9.98 6.08
CA ASP A 174 18.54 10.63 7.29
C ASP A 174 20.00 10.24 7.62
N GLY A 175 20.64 9.44 6.76
CA GLY A 175 22.00 8.95 6.93
C GLY A 175 22.11 7.70 7.82
N SER A 176 21.03 7.24 8.45
CA SER A 176 21.06 5.99 9.23
C SER A 176 21.33 4.79 8.33
N THR A 177 22.07 3.81 8.86
CA THR A 177 22.45 2.59 8.15
C THR A 177 21.96 1.34 8.88
N TYR A 178 21.58 0.33 8.09
CA TYR A 178 21.03 -0.92 8.59
C TYR A 178 21.68 -2.09 7.84
N GLU A 179 21.88 -3.20 8.54
CA GLU A 179 22.41 -4.43 7.94
C GLU A 179 21.54 -5.62 8.30
N CYS A 180 21.34 -6.54 7.35
CA CYS A 180 20.58 -7.76 7.59
C CYS A 180 21.04 -8.92 6.71
N ARG A 181 20.70 -10.15 7.14
CA ARG A 181 20.93 -11.37 6.36
C ARG A 181 19.80 -11.63 5.36
N LYS A 182 18.58 -11.20 5.67
CA LYS A 182 17.41 -11.37 4.79
C LYS A 182 16.69 -10.05 4.62
N LEU A 183 16.27 -9.76 3.40
CA LEU A 183 15.59 -8.54 3.02
C LEU A 183 14.24 -8.85 2.38
N ILE A 184 13.16 -8.23 2.85
CA ILE A 184 11.83 -8.34 2.28
C ILE A 184 11.39 -6.95 1.81
N ILE A 185 11.05 -6.81 0.52
CA ILE A 185 10.63 -5.54 -0.07
C ILE A 185 9.10 -5.52 -0.17
N CYS A 186 8.47 -4.64 0.61
CA CYS A 186 7.01 -4.49 0.72
C CYS A 186 6.56 -3.04 0.46
N THR A 187 7.22 -2.33 -0.46
CA THR A 187 7.02 -0.89 -0.71
C THR A 187 5.76 -0.54 -1.48
N GLY A 188 4.97 -1.53 -1.89
CA GLY A 188 3.80 -1.34 -2.73
C GLY A 188 4.17 -1.05 -4.19
N GLY A 189 3.19 -0.59 -4.96
CA GLY A 189 3.35 -0.28 -6.39
C GLY A 189 3.46 1.22 -6.67
N LEU A 190 2.76 1.67 -7.74
CA LEU A 190 2.77 3.07 -8.20
C LEU A 190 1.47 3.83 -7.89
N SER A 191 0.42 3.13 -7.43
CA SER A 191 -0.86 3.76 -7.13
C SER A 191 -0.81 4.55 -5.82
N TYR A 192 -1.45 5.72 -5.81
CA TYR A 192 -1.51 6.63 -4.65
C TYR A 192 -0.13 6.99 -4.08
N PRO A 193 0.76 7.64 -4.85
CA PRO A 193 2.15 7.89 -4.45
C PRO A 193 2.28 8.72 -3.16
N LYS A 194 1.29 9.57 -2.85
CA LYS A 194 1.23 10.32 -1.57
C LYS A 194 1.11 9.43 -0.32
N THR A 195 0.79 8.14 -0.48
CA THR A 195 0.78 7.16 0.61
C THR A 195 2.12 6.44 0.80
N GLY A 196 3.14 6.79 0.03
CA GLY A 196 4.47 6.20 0.09
C GLY A 196 4.77 5.18 -1.03
N SER A 197 3.80 4.83 -1.89
CA SER A 197 4.00 3.86 -2.98
C SER A 197 4.51 4.55 -4.24
N THR A 198 5.82 4.71 -4.34
CA THR A 198 6.51 5.46 -5.41
C THR A 198 7.27 4.55 -6.39
N GLY A 199 7.16 3.22 -6.22
CA GLY A 199 7.77 2.25 -7.14
C GLY A 199 9.21 1.89 -6.80
N ASP A 200 9.72 2.28 -5.63
CA ASP A 200 11.12 2.07 -5.22
C ASP A 200 11.51 0.58 -5.31
N GLY A 201 10.61 -0.31 -4.90
CA GLY A 201 10.86 -1.76 -4.94
C GLY A 201 11.10 -2.31 -6.34
N TYR A 202 10.48 -1.73 -7.38
CA TYR A 202 10.74 -2.13 -8.76
C TYR A 202 12.13 -1.73 -9.22
N GLN A 203 12.59 -0.56 -8.81
CA GLN A 203 13.94 -0.09 -9.12
C GLN A 203 14.99 -1.00 -8.47
N TRP A 204 14.84 -1.30 -7.18
CA TRP A 204 15.76 -2.19 -6.47
C TRP A 204 15.73 -3.61 -7.02
N ALA A 205 14.57 -4.15 -7.36
CA ALA A 205 14.47 -5.45 -8.00
C ALA A 205 15.27 -5.50 -9.31
N THR A 206 15.14 -4.45 -10.15
CA THR A 206 15.91 -4.34 -11.39
C THR A 206 17.41 -4.22 -11.12
N GLN A 207 17.84 -3.42 -10.15
CA GLN A 207 19.23 -3.28 -9.74
C GLN A 207 19.84 -4.58 -9.24
N MET A 208 19.02 -5.45 -8.63
CA MET A 208 19.42 -6.79 -8.17
C MET A 208 19.31 -7.87 -9.26
N GLY A 209 19.08 -7.50 -10.52
CA GLY A 209 19.04 -8.41 -11.66
C GLY A 209 17.69 -9.08 -11.94
N HIS A 210 16.61 -8.71 -11.24
CA HIS A 210 15.27 -9.19 -11.54
C HIS A 210 14.64 -8.49 -12.74
N THR A 211 13.82 -9.24 -13.48
CA THR A 211 13.04 -8.65 -14.59
C THR A 211 11.71 -8.12 -14.08
N VAL A 212 11.48 -6.83 -14.23
CA VAL A 212 10.19 -6.20 -13.98
C VAL A 212 9.41 -6.13 -15.30
N LYS A 213 8.23 -6.74 -15.34
CA LYS A 213 7.34 -6.65 -16.50
C LYS A 213 6.72 -5.26 -16.58
N THR A 214 6.30 -4.86 -17.79
CA THR A 214 5.59 -3.58 -18.00
C THR A 214 4.43 -3.46 -17.02
N LEU A 215 4.41 -2.36 -16.29
CA LEU A 215 3.36 -2.06 -15.31
C LEU A 215 2.19 -1.39 -16.02
N PHE A 216 0.99 -1.78 -15.65
CA PHE A 216 -0.25 -1.15 -16.09
C PHE A 216 -1.25 -1.11 -14.94
N PRO A 217 -2.19 -0.15 -14.92
CA PRO A 217 -3.20 -0.09 -13.88
C PRO A 217 -4.15 -1.29 -13.98
N SER A 218 -4.52 -1.87 -12.82
CA SER A 218 -5.47 -2.98 -12.73
C SER A 218 -6.91 -2.50 -12.63
N LEU A 219 -7.11 -1.29 -12.09
CA LEU A 219 -8.39 -0.62 -11.96
C LEU A 219 -8.22 0.83 -12.39
N THR A 220 -9.08 1.30 -13.29
CA THR A 220 -9.12 2.69 -13.74
C THR A 220 -10.55 3.15 -13.83
N ALA A 221 -10.76 4.47 -13.71
CA ALA A 221 -12.03 5.06 -14.04
C ALA A 221 -12.33 4.92 -15.54
N ILE A 222 -13.61 4.81 -15.90
CA ILE A 222 -14.07 4.96 -17.29
C ILE A 222 -14.09 6.46 -17.61
N VAL A 223 -13.33 6.84 -18.64
CA VAL A 223 -13.26 8.25 -19.07
C VAL A 223 -13.94 8.37 -20.43
N PRO A 224 -15.21 8.79 -20.49
CA PRO A 224 -15.88 9.03 -21.75
C PRO A 224 -15.14 10.09 -22.59
N LYS A 225 -15.22 9.97 -23.91
CA LYS A 225 -14.60 10.95 -24.80
C LYS A 225 -15.15 12.35 -24.53
N GLY A 226 -14.22 13.27 -24.24
CA GLY A 226 -14.56 14.64 -23.91
C GLY A 226 -14.95 14.87 -22.45
N TYR A 227 -14.88 13.85 -21.58
CA TYR A 227 -15.10 14.00 -20.15
C TYR A 227 -14.13 15.05 -19.57
N LYS A 228 -14.67 16.02 -18.87
CA LYS A 228 -13.90 17.04 -18.16
C LYS A 228 -14.33 17.08 -16.70
N ALA A 229 -13.37 17.08 -15.80
CA ALA A 229 -13.62 17.39 -14.40
C ALA A 229 -13.85 18.89 -14.26
N GLY A 230 -14.86 19.27 -13.50
CA GLY A 230 -15.13 20.68 -13.28
C GLY A 230 -16.36 20.93 -12.40
N SER A 231 -16.55 22.16 -12.04
CA SER A 231 -17.69 22.63 -11.22
C SER A 231 -18.80 23.24 -12.09
N ALA A 232 -19.11 22.61 -13.22
CA ALA A 232 -20.18 23.11 -14.08
C ALA A 232 -21.52 23.17 -13.30
N ARG A 233 -22.16 24.30 -13.32
CA ARG A 233 -23.51 24.50 -12.77
C ARG A 233 -24.51 24.50 -13.91
N GLY A 234 -25.39 23.53 -13.93
CA GLY A 234 -26.40 23.44 -14.96
C GLY A 234 -27.46 22.39 -14.66
N HIS A 235 -28.47 22.32 -15.52
CA HIS A 235 -29.50 21.32 -15.46
C HIS A 235 -29.14 20.16 -16.40
N ILE A 236 -29.17 18.92 -15.90
CA ILE A 236 -28.95 17.72 -16.69
C ILE A 236 -30.29 17.23 -17.22
N ASP A 237 -30.37 17.06 -18.53
CA ASP A 237 -31.49 16.41 -19.21
C ASP A 237 -30.97 15.30 -20.14
N ARG A 238 -31.89 14.58 -20.81
CA ARG A 238 -31.58 13.51 -21.73
C ARG A 238 -30.77 13.91 -22.97
N ASN A 239 -30.65 15.21 -23.24
CA ASN A 239 -29.89 15.73 -24.36
C ASN A 239 -28.54 16.30 -23.94
N THR A 240 -28.26 16.36 -22.65
CA THR A 240 -26.98 16.85 -22.11
C THR A 240 -25.85 15.95 -22.60
N PRO A 241 -24.83 16.47 -23.29
CA PRO A 241 -23.69 15.68 -23.74
C PRO A 241 -23.00 14.98 -22.57
N LEU A 242 -22.55 13.74 -22.79
CA LEU A 242 -21.90 12.96 -21.73
C LEU A 242 -20.63 13.63 -21.17
N SER A 243 -19.94 14.42 -22.00
CA SER A 243 -18.81 15.26 -21.58
C SER A 243 -19.19 16.31 -20.55
N GLU A 244 -20.40 16.87 -20.65
CA GLU A 244 -20.92 17.86 -19.69
C GLU A 244 -21.49 17.19 -18.45
N VAL A 245 -22.09 16.01 -18.60
CA VAL A 245 -22.59 15.22 -17.46
C VAL A 245 -21.50 14.96 -16.43
N GLY A 246 -20.30 14.64 -16.88
CA GLY A 246 -19.15 14.41 -15.96
C GLY A 246 -18.82 15.63 -15.12
N GLU A 247 -18.79 16.82 -15.73
CA GLU A 247 -18.54 18.07 -15.00
C GLU A 247 -19.62 18.38 -13.97
N MET A 248 -20.89 18.14 -14.33
CA MET A 248 -22.04 18.44 -13.47
C MET A 248 -22.20 17.44 -12.33
N LEU A 249 -21.78 16.19 -12.52
CA LEU A 249 -21.93 15.11 -11.54
C LEU A 249 -20.69 14.88 -10.69
N CYS A 250 -19.54 15.47 -11.04
CA CYS A 250 -18.31 15.27 -10.27
C CYS A 250 -18.52 15.54 -8.77
N GLY A 251 -18.08 14.57 -7.95
CA GLY A 251 -18.29 14.58 -6.51
C GLY A 251 -19.61 13.94 -6.04
N ASN A 252 -20.48 13.51 -6.96
CA ASN A 252 -21.70 12.80 -6.62
C ASN A 252 -21.47 11.28 -6.63
N GLN A 253 -22.19 10.59 -5.76
CA GLN A 253 -22.25 9.13 -5.70
C GLN A 253 -23.67 8.66 -5.96
N LEU A 254 -23.84 7.71 -6.85
CA LEU A 254 -25.06 6.92 -7.01
C LEU A 254 -24.90 5.58 -6.28
N LYS A 255 -25.83 5.28 -5.39
CA LYS A 255 -25.80 4.06 -4.61
C LYS A 255 -26.76 3.02 -5.15
N ASN A 256 -26.34 1.74 -5.10
CA ASN A 256 -27.17 0.61 -5.48
C ASN A 256 -27.74 0.74 -6.91
N VAL A 257 -26.90 1.06 -7.86
CA VAL A 257 -27.27 1.17 -9.29
C VAL A 257 -26.88 -0.10 -10.06
N GLY A 258 -27.72 -0.48 -11.04
CA GLY A 258 -27.34 -1.44 -12.07
C GLY A 258 -26.60 -0.71 -13.19
N LEU A 259 -25.50 -1.29 -13.65
CA LEU A 259 -24.69 -0.80 -14.75
C LEU A 259 -24.64 -1.88 -15.83
N SER A 260 -25.00 -1.51 -17.06
CA SER A 260 -24.89 -2.40 -18.22
C SER A 260 -23.86 -1.85 -19.20
N LEU A 261 -22.86 -2.66 -19.53
CA LEU A 261 -21.94 -2.35 -20.62
C LEU A 261 -22.55 -2.81 -21.94
N ILE A 262 -22.82 -1.88 -22.83
CA ILE A 262 -23.40 -2.17 -24.15
C ILE A 262 -22.32 -1.91 -25.21
N ILE A 263 -21.98 -2.96 -25.99
CA ILE A 263 -21.05 -2.89 -27.11
C ILE A 263 -21.82 -3.28 -28.39
N ASP A 264 -21.80 -2.40 -29.37
CA ASP A 264 -22.48 -2.60 -30.66
C ASP A 264 -23.97 -3.01 -30.52
N GLY A 265 -24.64 -2.41 -29.51
CA GLY A 265 -26.06 -2.65 -29.22
C GLY A 265 -26.38 -3.92 -28.44
N ASN A 266 -25.36 -4.70 -28.05
CA ASN A 266 -25.51 -5.91 -27.24
C ASN A 266 -24.97 -5.67 -25.83
N THR A 267 -25.66 -6.18 -24.81
CA THR A 267 -25.15 -6.19 -23.43
C THR A 267 -23.95 -7.14 -23.35
N ALA A 268 -22.79 -6.57 -23.06
CA ALA A 268 -21.53 -7.30 -22.90
C ALA A 268 -21.28 -7.70 -21.43
N ASP A 269 -21.77 -6.89 -20.50
CA ASP A 269 -21.62 -7.13 -19.06
C ASP A 269 -22.68 -6.35 -18.28
N ASP A 270 -23.08 -6.89 -17.11
CA ASP A 270 -24.02 -6.28 -16.18
C ASP A 270 -23.44 -6.34 -14.75
N GLU A 271 -23.31 -5.19 -14.14
CA GLU A 271 -22.79 -5.07 -12.76
C GLU A 271 -23.77 -4.31 -11.87
N PHE A 272 -23.68 -4.54 -10.58
CA PHE A 272 -24.51 -3.86 -9.58
C PHE A 272 -23.67 -3.34 -8.41
N GLY A 273 -23.74 -2.05 -8.14
CA GLY A 273 -22.99 -1.46 -7.03
C GLY A 273 -23.16 0.05 -6.93
N ASP A 274 -22.21 0.68 -6.26
CA ASP A 274 -22.14 2.12 -6.15
C ASP A 274 -21.30 2.69 -7.28
N MET A 275 -21.72 3.79 -7.86
CA MET A 275 -21.02 4.51 -8.93
C MET A 275 -20.67 5.91 -8.47
N ASP A 276 -19.41 6.31 -8.67
CA ASP A 276 -18.90 7.64 -8.34
C ASP A 276 -18.52 8.41 -9.61
N PHE A 277 -18.87 9.68 -9.65
CA PHE A 277 -18.34 10.61 -10.64
C PHE A 277 -17.18 11.38 -10.01
N THR A 278 -15.98 11.18 -10.52
CA THR A 278 -14.75 11.78 -10.00
C THR A 278 -14.13 12.69 -11.04
N ASP A 279 -13.06 13.41 -10.65
CA ASP A 279 -12.26 14.18 -11.59
C ASP A 279 -11.44 13.28 -12.54
N GLY A 280 -11.26 12.02 -12.20
CA GLY A 280 -10.61 11.00 -13.02
C GLY A 280 -11.53 10.30 -14.00
N GLY A 281 -12.86 10.44 -13.87
CA GLY A 281 -13.87 9.76 -14.68
C GLY A 281 -14.98 9.13 -13.86
N ILE A 282 -15.61 8.10 -14.40
CA ILE A 282 -16.68 7.32 -13.77
C ILE A 282 -16.05 6.09 -13.13
N GLU A 283 -16.19 5.94 -11.81
CA GLU A 283 -15.71 4.81 -11.03
C GLU A 283 -16.91 4.02 -10.49
N GLY A 284 -16.80 2.69 -10.45
CA GLY A 284 -17.94 1.88 -10.03
C GLY A 284 -17.58 0.42 -9.83
N PRO A 285 -18.61 -0.44 -9.74
CA PRO A 285 -18.44 -1.88 -9.59
C PRO A 285 -17.73 -2.53 -10.76
#